data_9f0c562b21745400c197ebafc7cee0fd
#
_entry.id   9f0c562b21745400c197ebafc7cee0fd
#
_cell.length_a   1.000
_cell.length_b   1.000
_cell.length_c   1.000
_cell.angle_alpha   90.00
_cell.angle_beta   90.00
_cell.angle_gamma   90.00
#
_symmetry.space_group_name_H-M   'P 1'
#
loop_
_entity.id
_entity.type
_entity.pdbx_description
1 polymer ?
#
loop_
_entity_poly.entity_id
_entity_poly.type
_entity_poly.pdbx_seq_one_letter_code
_entity_poly.pdbx_strand_id
1 'polypeptide(L)'
;MNYKYFFVLSAILAAGSLCSAQIGIPAVAEDFRPSTLNQPGKQYPQVNSEGRVRASISAPQALKVQLDIGGIKYDLKKDDKGVWTGDSDPQDEGFHYYQLVIDGAQVPDPGSMYFYGASRWGSGIEIPAKDQDFYSLKNVPHGQLRENLYFSEITQSWRRCFVYTPPDYDRNLSVRYPVLYLQ
;
A
#
# COMPACT_ATOMS: atom_id res chain seq x y z
N MET A 1 -21.26 -90.30 -11.76
CA MET A 1 -22.17 -89.18 -11.99
C MET A 1 -21.50 -87.96 -11.40
N ASN A 2 -20.81 -87.15 -12.23
CA ASN A 2 -19.91 -86.06 -11.81
C ASN A 2 -20.62 -84.73 -11.95
N TYR A 3 -20.82 -84.03 -10.85
CA TYR A 3 -21.29 -82.63 -10.84
C TYR A 3 -20.09 -81.68 -10.73
N LYS A 4 -19.85 -80.88 -11.80
CA LYS A 4 -18.88 -79.80 -11.81
C LYS A 4 -19.62 -78.50 -11.28
N TYR A 5 -19.14 -77.95 -10.19
CA TYR A 5 -19.57 -76.69 -9.71
C TYR A 5 -18.77 -75.57 -10.44
N PHE A 6 -19.48 -74.73 -11.16
CA PHE A 6 -18.94 -73.48 -11.73
C PHE A 6 -19.07 -72.36 -10.69
N PHE A 7 -17.94 -71.89 -10.22
CA PHE A 7 -17.91 -70.66 -9.43
C PHE A 7 -17.79 -69.48 -10.40
N VAL A 8 -18.81 -68.60 -10.44
CA VAL A 8 -18.79 -67.31 -11.14
C VAL A 8 -18.32 -66.29 -10.12
N LEU A 9 -17.10 -65.79 -10.33
CA LEU A 9 -16.51 -64.72 -9.53
C LEU A 9 -16.97 -63.37 -10.11
N SER A 10 -17.95 -62.70 -9.50
CA SER A 10 -18.39 -61.33 -9.86
C SER A 10 -17.42 -60.33 -9.27
N ALA A 11 -16.57 -59.73 -10.09
CA ALA A 11 -15.74 -58.59 -9.73
C ALA A 11 -16.58 -57.32 -9.75
N ILE A 12 -16.87 -56.76 -8.56
CA ILE A 12 -17.50 -55.42 -8.43
C ILE A 12 -16.35 -54.40 -8.56
N LEU A 13 -16.27 -53.70 -9.69
CA LEU A 13 -15.45 -52.50 -9.84
C LEU A 13 -16.17 -51.32 -9.11
N ALA A 14 -15.68 -50.96 -7.94
CA ALA A 14 -16.05 -49.71 -7.28
C ALA A 14 -15.30 -48.55 -7.95
N ALA A 15 -15.95 -47.83 -8.81
CA ALA A 15 -15.46 -46.58 -9.36
C ALA A 15 -15.52 -45.50 -8.26
N GLY A 16 -14.42 -45.33 -7.51
CA GLY A 16 -14.25 -44.21 -6.60
C GLY A 16 -14.07 -42.91 -7.37
N SER A 17 -15.11 -42.10 -7.43
CA SER A 17 -14.98 -40.70 -7.88
C SER A 17 -14.12 -39.93 -6.88
N LEU A 18 -12.87 -39.69 -7.26
CA LEU A 18 -12.01 -38.71 -6.58
C LEU A 18 -12.57 -37.32 -6.89
N CYS A 19 -13.38 -36.80 -5.97
CA CYS A 19 -13.77 -35.40 -5.96
C CYS A 19 -12.53 -34.58 -5.59
N SER A 20 -11.80 -34.09 -6.59
CA SER A 20 -10.74 -33.08 -6.42
C SER A 20 -11.42 -31.79 -6.02
N ALA A 21 -11.48 -31.48 -4.74
CA ALA A 21 -11.81 -30.14 -4.29
C ALA A 21 -10.71 -29.20 -4.79
N GLN A 22 -10.95 -28.50 -5.89
CA GLN A 22 -10.15 -27.35 -6.28
C GLN A 22 -10.37 -26.29 -5.21
N ILE A 23 -9.38 -26.06 -4.35
CA ILE A 23 -9.31 -24.89 -3.51
C ILE A 23 -9.08 -23.72 -4.48
N GLY A 24 -10.19 -23.14 -4.95
CA GLY A 24 -10.14 -21.91 -5.75
C GLY A 24 -9.52 -20.82 -4.89
N ILE A 25 -8.40 -20.25 -5.32
CA ILE A 25 -7.88 -19.00 -4.74
C ILE A 25 -9.02 -17.99 -4.96
N PRO A 26 -9.55 -17.34 -3.88
CA PRO A 26 -10.60 -16.36 -4.05
C PRO A 26 -10.15 -15.28 -5.03
N ALA A 27 -11.00 -14.92 -5.98
CA ALA A 27 -10.70 -13.87 -6.92
C ALA A 27 -10.54 -12.54 -6.17
N VAL A 28 -9.49 -11.77 -6.51
CA VAL A 28 -9.27 -10.43 -5.96
C VAL A 28 -10.46 -9.53 -6.34
N ALA A 29 -10.94 -8.74 -5.37
CA ALA A 29 -12.00 -7.77 -5.64
C ALA A 29 -11.51 -6.68 -6.60
N GLU A 30 -12.17 -6.52 -7.76
CA GLU A 30 -11.81 -5.56 -8.81
C GLU A 30 -12.50 -4.19 -8.63
N ASP A 31 -12.70 -3.77 -7.39
CA ASP A 31 -13.32 -2.49 -7.01
C ASP A 31 -12.30 -1.41 -6.64
N PHE A 32 -11.13 -1.44 -7.26
CA PHE A 32 -10.05 -0.48 -7.04
C PHE A 32 -10.46 0.96 -7.31
N ARG A 33 -10.08 1.86 -6.39
CA ARG A 33 -10.31 3.31 -6.48
C ARG A 33 -9.02 4.08 -6.26
N PRO A 34 -8.85 5.25 -6.91
CA PRO A 34 -7.70 6.10 -6.67
C PRO A 34 -7.54 6.42 -5.19
N SER A 35 -6.29 6.36 -4.69
CA SER A 35 -5.97 6.74 -3.33
C SER A 35 -6.25 8.24 -3.10
N THR A 36 -6.66 8.60 -1.88
CA THR A 36 -6.85 9.99 -1.47
C THR A 36 -5.54 10.78 -1.42
N LEU A 37 -4.39 10.09 -1.41
CA LEU A 37 -3.05 10.68 -1.40
C LEU A 37 -2.41 10.73 -2.79
N ASN A 38 -3.19 10.59 -3.86
CA ASN A 38 -2.68 10.77 -5.21
C ASN A 38 -2.42 12.24 -5.51
N GLN A 39 -1.42 12.49 -6.36
CA GLN A 39 -1.24 13.80 -7.00
C GLN A 39 -2.52 14.19 -7.78
N PRO A 40 -2.87 15.49 -7.86
CA PRO A 40 -4.06 15.93 -8.57
C PRO A 40 -4.15 15.34 -9.98
N GLY A 41 -5.30 14.70 -10.30
CA GLY A 41 -5.57 14.09 -11.60
C GLY A 41 -4.95 12.71 -11.83
N LYS A 42 -4.18 12.17 -10.89
CA LYS A 42 -3.60 10.82 -11.02
C LYS A 42 -4.60 9.75 -10.62
N GLN A 43 -4.65 8.67 -11.41
CA GLN A 43 -5.53 7.52 -11.18
C GLN A 43 -4.86 6.42 -10.36
N TYR A 44 -3.54 6.43 -10.24
CA TYR A 44 -2.74 5.47 -9.48
C TYR A 44 -1.84 6.20 -8.48
N PRO A 45 -1.53 5.54 -7.36
CA PRO A 45 -1.96 4.21 -6.92
C PRO A 45 -3.46 4.13 -6.57
N GLN A 46 -3.97 2.90 -6.52
CA GLN A 46 -5.37 2.59 -6.17
C GLN A 46 -5.42 1.65 -4.98
N VAL A 47 -6.55 1.65 -4.27
CA VAL A 47 -6.85 0.71 -3.17
C VAL A 47 -8.20 0.07 -3.44
N ASN A 48 -8.35 -1.23 -3.16
CA ASN A 48 -9.62 -1.94 -3.21
C ASN A 48 -10.23 -2.16 -1.82
N SER A 49 -11.42 -2.74 -1.77
CA SER A 49 -12.13 -3.04 -0.50
C SER A 49 -11.43 -4.08 0.39
N GLU A 50 -10.48 -4.84 -0.15
CA GLU A 50 -9.67 -5.80 0.60
C GLU A 50 -8.39 -5.17 1.17
N GLY A 51 -8.14 -3.87 0.97
CA GLY A 51 -6.91 -3.18 1.37
C GLY A 51 -5.71 -3.48 0.46
N ARG A 52 -5.92 -4.06 -0.74
CA ARG A 52 -4.84 -4.26 -1.70
C ARG A 52 -4.50 -2.97 -2.42
N VAL A 53 -3.23 -2.75 -2.64
CA VAL A 53 -2.70 -1.58 -3.36
C VAL A 53 -2.34 -1.99 -4.78
N ARG A 54 -2.89 -1.28 -5.76
CA ARG A 54 -2.55 -1.40 -7.17
C ARG A 54 -1.68 -0.24 -7.60
N ALA A 55 -0.44 -0.52 -7.98
CA ALA A 55 0.47 0.46 -8.57
C ALA A 55 0.48 0.34 -10.09
N SER A 56 0.66 1.47 -10.79
CA SER A 56 0.82 1.49 -12.24
C SER A 56 1.76 2.62 -12.67
N ILE A 57 2.77 2.27 -13.47
CA ILE A 57 3.77 3.24 -13.94
C ILE A 57 4.22 2.92 -15.37
N SER A 58 4.40 3.96 -16.17
CA SER A 58 5.04 3.84 -17.50
C SER A 58 6.55 3.81 -17.35
N ALA A 59 7.15 2.67 -17.66
CA ALA A 59 8.60 2.48 -17.65
C ALA A 59 8.99 1.50 -18.79
N PRO A 60 8.88 1.93 -20.06
CA PRO A 60 8.99 1.04 -21.21
C PRO A 60 10.37 0.39 -21.35
N GLN A 61 11.43 1.04 -20.87
CA GLN A 61 12.79 0.52 -20.93
C GLN A 61 13.17 -0.36 -19.72
N ALA A 62 12.37 -0.35 -18.65
CA ALA A 62 12.67 -1.14 -17.46
C ALA A 62 12.58 -2.65 -17.76
N LEU A 63 13.47 -3.40 -17.12
CA LEU A 63 13.50 -4.87 -17.17
C LEU A 63 12.68 -5.47 -16.04
N LYS A 64 12.60 -4.77 -14.89
CA LYS A 64 11.85 -5.21 -13.72
C LYS A 64 11.29 -4.01 -12.96
N VAL A 65 10.01 -4.07 -12.58
CA VAL A 65 9.38 -3.08 -11.70
C VAL A 65 8.64 -3.80 -10.57
N GLN A 66 8.80 -3.29 -9.36
CA GLN A 66 8.16 -3.84 -8.16
C GLN A 66 7.52 -2.71 -7.35
N LEU A 67 6.42 -3.05 -6.68
CA LEU A 67 5.85 -2.27 -5.58
C LEU A 67 6.46 -2.76 -4.27
N ASP A 68 7.12 -1.87 -3.53
CA ASP A 68 7.72 -2.15 -2.20
C ASP A 68 6.86 -1.49 -1.12
N ILE A 69 6.04 -2.28 -0.43
CA ILE A 69 5.13 -1.82 0.62
C ILE A 69 5.05 -2.87 1.73
N GLY A 70 4.95 -2.44 2.98
CA GLY A 70 4.89 -3.34 4.13
C GLY A 70 6.14 -4.22 4.29
N GLY A 71 7.27 -3.84 3.73
CA GLY A 71 8.51 -4.62 3.73
C GLY A 71 8.53 -5.77 2.71
N ILE A 72 7.52 -5.87 1.85
CA ILE A 72 7.41 -6.91 0.80
C ILE A 72 7.46 -6.23 -0.58
N LYS A 73 8.15 -6.88 -1.52
CA LYS A 73 8.24 -6.44 -2.92
C LYS A 73 7.36 -7.32 -3.80
N TYR A 74 6.39 -6.69 -4.45
CA TYR A 74 5.44 -7.33 -5.36
C TYR A 74 5.85 -7.03 -6.80
N ASP A 75 6.05 -8.05 -7.61
CA ASP A 75 6.43 -7.89 -9.03
C ASP A 75 5.25 -7.35 -9.84
N LEU A 76 5.48 -6.28 -10.59
CA LEU A 76 4.52 -5.74 -11.55
C LEU A 76 4.67 -6.44 -12.90
N LYS A 77 3.60 -6.45 -13.68
CA LYS A 77 3.55 -7.00 -15.04
C LYS A 77 3.54 -5.88 -16.06
N LYS A 78 4.38 -6.00 -17.08
CA LYS A 78 4.50 -5.05 -18.20
C LYS A 78 3.50 -5.40 -19.28
N ASP A 79 2.78 -4.40 -19.77
CA ASP A 79 1.95 -4.53 -20.97
C ASP A 79 2.73 -4.18 -22.26
N ASP A 80 2.07 -4.32 -23.41
CA ASP A 80 2.66 -4.05 -24.74
C ASP A 80 3.01 -2.56 -24.96
N LYS A 81 2.46 -1.66 -24.14
CA LYS A 81 2.72 -0.21 -24.18
C LYS A 81 3.85 0.21 -23.23
N GLY A 82 4.41 -0.73 -22.48
CA GLY A 82 5.47 -0.46 -21.52
C GLY A 82 4.96 0.08 -20.17
N VAL A 83 3.68 -0.11 -19.88
CA VAL A 83 3.08 0.22 -18.58
C VAL A 83 3.17 -1.02 -17.69
N TRP A 84 3.67 -0.80 -16.48
CA TRP A 84 3.78 -1.83 -15.45
C TRP A 84 2.66 -1.66 -14.45
N THR A 85 1.91 -2.74 -14.19
CA THR A 85 0.80 -2.76 -13.23
C THR A 85 0.85 -4.02 -12.39
N GLY A 86 0.54 -3.90 -11.11
CA GLY A 86 0.47 -5.03 -10.18
C GLY A 86 -0.06 -4.64 -8.83
N ASP A 87 -0.43 -5.66 -8.06
CA ASP A 87 -1.14 -5.53 -6.80
C ASP A 87 -0.29 -6.07 -5.64
N SER A 88 -0.45 -5.45 -4.46
CA SER A 88 0.04 -6.03 -3.21
C SER A 88 -0.92 -7.09 -2.66
N ASP A 89 -0.49 -7.81 -1.63
CA ASP A 89 -1.41 -8.44 -0.69
C ASP A 89 -2.17 -7.36 0.11
N PRO A 90 -3.27 -7.72 0.81
CA PRO A 90 -3.96 -6.81 1.71
C PRO A 90 -3.00 -6.15 2.70
N GLN A 91 -3.13 -4.84 2.88
CA GLN A 91 -2.39 -4.05 3.85
C GLN A 91 -3.32 -3.69 5.02
N ASP A 92 -2.74 -3.42 6.18
CA ASP A 92 -3.49 -2.96 7.35
C ASP A 92 -4.10 -1.57 7.10
N GLU A 93 -5.20 -1.28 7.80
CA GLU A 93 -5.86 0.04 7.76
C GLU A 93 -4.88 1.16 8.19
N GLY A 94 -4.95 2.33 7.53
CA GLY A 94 -4.18 3.52 7.85
C GLY A 94 -3.11 3.88 6.82
N PHE A 95 -2.18 4.75 7.22
CA PHE A 95 -1.15 5.29 6.35
C PHE A 95 0.04 4.36 6.20
N HIS A 96 0.47 4.12 4.96
CA HIS A 96 1.67 3.35 4.63
C HIS A 96 2.63 4.14 3.76
N TYR A 97 3.93 4.05 4.06
CA TYR A 97 4.97 4.41 3.11
C TYR A 97 5.16 3.29 2.10
N TYR A 98 5.38 3.66 0.84
CA TYR A 98 5.78 2.72 -0.19
C TYR A 98 6.77 3.32 -1.18
N GLN A 99 7.40 2.49 -1.99
CA GLN A 99 8.30 2.87 -3.07
C GLN A 99 8.02 2.02 -4.30
N LEU A 100 8.41 2.51 -5.46
CA LEU A 100 8.62 1.67 -6.63
C LEU A 100 10.08 1.25 -6.68
N VAL A 101 10.35 0.03 -7.11
CA VAL A 101 11.70 -0.46 -7.35
C VAL A 101 11.82 -0.73 -8.85
N ILE A 102 12.58 0.10 -9.55
CA ILE A 102 12.77 0.03 -11.00
C ILE A 102 14.20 -0.38 -11.25
N ASP A 103 14.40 -1.58 -11.82
CA ASP A 103 15.72 -2.18 -12.10
C ASP A 103 16.67 -2.11 -10.89
N GLY A 104 16.11 -2.29 -9.68
CA GLY A 104 16.84 -2.25 -8.41
C GLY A 104 16.92 -0.89 -7.74
N ALA A 105 16.61 0.20 -8.43
CA ALA A 105 16.57 1.55 -7.85
C ALA A 105 15.24 1.81 -7.13
N GLN A 106 15.31 2.21 -5.85
CA GLN A 106 14.13 2.64 -5.08
C GLN A 106 13.80 4.09 -5.46
N VAL A 107 12.60 4.32 -5.97
CA VAL A 107 12.12 5.63 -6.41
C VAL A 107 10.73 5.92 -5.85
N PRO A 108 10.42 7.18 -5.50
CA PRO A 108 9.04 7.57 -5.20
C PRO A 108 8.14 7.39 -6.43
N ASP A 109 6.87 7.03 -6.19
CA ASP A 109 5.87 6.97 -7.23
C ASP A 109 5.42 8.39 -7.62
N PRO A 110 5.56 8.81 -8.89
CA PRO A 110 5.12 10.14 -9.31
C PRO A 110 3.60 10.32 -9.27
N GLY A 111 2.83 9.26 -9.07
CA GLY A 111 1.39 9.32 -8.91
C GLY A 111 0.95 9.70 -7.50
N SER A 112 1.79 9.53 -6.49
CA SER A 112 1.51 9.80 -5.09
C SER A 112 2.05 11.15 -4.63
N MET A 113 1.43 11.75 -3.62
CA MET A 113 2.07 12.80 -2.83
C MET A 113 3.28 12.23 -2.08
N TYR A 114 4.25 13.10 -1.77
CA TYR A 114 5.48 12.72 -1.07
C TYR A 114 5.44 13.12 0.38
N PHE A 115 5.96 12.24 1.23
CA PHE A 115 6.02 12.41 2.67
C PHE A 115 7.44 12.16 3.15
N TYR A 116 7.88 12.95 4.13
CA TYR A 116 9.17 12.74 4.77
C TYR A 116 9.00 11.81 5.96
N GLY A 117 9.67 10.67 5.94
CA GLY A 117 9.69 9.70 7.03
C GLY A 117 10.85 8.72 6.86
N ALA A 118 11.24 8.06 7.94
CA ALA A 118 12.39 7.17 7.95
C ALA A 118 13.65 7.80 7.29
N SER A 119 13.89 9.09 7.59
CA SER A 119 15.01 9.90 7.09
C SER A 119 15.07 10.11 5.58
N ARG A 120 13.97 9.89 4.86
CA ARG A 120 13.89 10.07 3.40
C ARG A 120 12.51 10.56 2.95
N TRP A 121 12.44 11.07 1.74
CA TRP A 121 11.19 11.30 1.04
C TRP A 121 10.69 10.01 0.39
N GLY A 122 9.42 9.73 0.51
CA GLY A 122 8.77 8.54 -0.05
C GLY A 122 7.34 8.80 -0.44
N SER A 123 6.76 7.87 -1.16
CA SER A 123 5.34 7.86 -1.48
C SER A 123 4.52 7.40 -0.29
N GLY A 124 3.29 7.89 -0.20
CA GLY A 124 2.33 7.47 0.80
C GLY A 124 1.04 6.96 0.18
N ILE A 125 0.40 6.06 0.88
CA ILE A 125 -0.94 5.58 0.54
C ILE A 125 -1.76 5.40 1.82
N GLU A 126 -3.03 5.74 1.74
CA GLU A 126 -4.00 5.54 2.82
C GLU A 126 -4.86 4.33 2.50
N ILE A 127 -4.83 3.32 3.37
CA ILE A 127 -5.76 2.20 3.34
C ILE A 127 -6.97 2.61 4.19
N PRO A 128 -8.19 2.70 3.62
CA PRO A 128 -9.35 3.22 4.33
C PRO A 128 -9.62 2.46 5.64
N ALA A 129 -9.73 3.19 6.74
CA ALA A 129 -10.06 2.67 8.06
C ALA A 129 -11.52 2.99 8.42
N LYS A 130 -12.13 2.17 9.28
CA LYS A 130 -13.53 2.35 9.73
C LYS A 130 -13.73 3.63 10.53
N ASP A 131 -12.70 4.09 11.23
CA ASP A 131 -12.69 5.29 12.07
C ASP A 131 -11.91 6.46 11.45
N GLN A 132 -11.64 6.41 10.15
CA GLN A 132 -10.88 7.40 9.40
C GLN A 132 -11.42 8.84 9.59
N ASP A 133 -12.71 9.00 9.91
CA ASP A 133 -13.34 10.31 10.01
C ASP A 133 -12.65 11.23 11.04
N PHE A 134 -12.08 10.73 12.14
CA PHE A 134 -11.46 11.58 13.15
C PHE A 134 -10.16 12.27 12.68
N TYR A 135 -9.45 11.71 11.71
CA TYR A 135 -8.20 12.28 11.16
C TYR A 135 -8.29 12.72 9.70
N SER A 136 -9.42 12.47 9.03
CA SER A 136 -9.65 12.93 7.66
C SER A 136 -9.63 14.44 7.55
N LEU A 137 -9.17 14.96 6.41
CA LEU A 137 -9.24 16.39 6.11
C LEU A 137 -10.70 16.85 6.12
N LYS A 138 -10.99 17.87 6.92
CA LYS A 138 -12.31 18.47 7.08
C LYS A 138 -12.26 19.97 6.76
N ASN A 139 -13.39 20.55 6.40
CA ASN A 139 -13.52 21.99 6.20
C ASN A 139 -13.64 22.70 7.55
N VAL A 140 -12.54 22.76 8.29
CA VAL A 140 -12.39 23.44 9.58
C VAL A 140 -11.13 24.32 9.54
N PRO A 141 -10.99 25.32 10.44
CA PRO A 141 -9.74 26.06 10.54
C PRO A 141 -8.55 25.11 10.77
N HIS A 142 -7.55 25.21 9.90
CA HIS A 142 -6.32 24.43 10.00
C HIS A 142 -5.16 25.30 10.51
N GLY A 143 -4.22 24.64 11.15
CA GLY A 143 -2.96 25.24 11.55
C GLY A 143 -1.94 25.31 10.40
N GLN A 144 -0.69 25.52 10.75
CA GLN A 144 0.40 25.61 9.79
C GLN A 144 1.48 24.58 10.12
N LEU A 145 2.02 23.95 9.09
CA LEU A 145 3.24 23.15 9.20
C LEU A 145 4.42 24.04 8.80
N ARG A 146 5.35 24.27 9.73
CA ARG A 146 6.54 25.11 9.55
C ARG A 146 7.76 24.24 9.50
N GLU A 147 8.59 24.47 8.51
CA GLU A 147 9.94 23.89 8.47
C GLU A 147 10.90 24.85 9.16
N ASN A 148 11.61 24.38 10.18
CA ASN A 148 12.57 25.17 10.93
C ASN A 148 13.96 24.57 10.85
N LEU A 149 14.91 25.38 10.40
CA LEU A 149 16.34 25.05 10.38
C LEU A 149 17.02 25.69 11.58
N TYR A 150 17.82 24.91 12.30
CA TYR A 150 18.61 25.40 13.44
C TYR A 150 19.95 24.69 13.52
N PHE A 151 20.91 25.38 14.05
CA PHE A 151 22.21 24.76 14.37
C PHE A 151 22.15 24.11 15.76
N SER A 152 22.45 22.81 15.82
CA SER A 152 22.53 22.09 17.08
C SER A 152 23.94 22.15 17.64
N GLU A 153 24.13 22.81 18.77
CA GLU A 153 25.41 22.87 19.47
C GLU A 153 25.85 21.50 20.00
N ILE A 154 24.89 20.62 20.33
CA ILE A 154 25.17 19.28 20.81
C ILE A 154 25.79 18.40 19.72
N THR A 155 25.20 18.42 18.52
CA THR A 155 25.67 17.59 17.40
C THR A 155 26.59 18.34 16.44
N GLN A 156 26.85 19.63 16.70
CA GLN A 156 27.67 20.50 15.86
C GLN A 156 27.29 20.46 14.39
N SER A 157 25.97 20.44 14.13
CA SER A 157 25.43 20.33 12.74
C SER A 157 24.11 21.03 12.61
N TRP A 158 23.80 21.41 11.37
CA TRP A 158 22.49 21.91 11.01
C TRP A 158 21.44 20.80 11.11
N ARG A 159 20.34 21.13 11.75
CA ARG A 159 19.17 20.26 11.94
C ARG A 159 17.94 20.91 11.38
N ARG A 160 16.97 20.07 11.05
CA ARG A 160 15.65 20.47 10.59
C ARG A 160 14.59 19.84 11.46
N CYS A 161 13.55 20.59 11.80
CA CYS A 161 12.34 20.05 12.41
C CYS A 161 11.13 20.64 11.74
N PHE A 162 10.02 19.90 11.80
CA PHE A 162 8.71 20.36 11.38
C PHE A 162 7.89 20.70 12.63
N VAL A 163 7.28 21.88 12.65
CA VAL A 163 6.48 22.36 13.78
C VAL A 163 5.07 22.62 13.29
N TYR A 164 4.11 21.83 13.75
CA TYR A 164 2.71 22.17 13.57
C TYR A 164 2.29 23.21 14.60
N THR A 165 1.74 24.31 14.14
CA THR A 165 1.12 25.35 14.99
C THR A 165 -0.38 25.34 14.78
N PRO A 166 -1.21 25.36 15.83
CA PRO A 166 -2.68 25.34 15.69
C PRO A 166 -3.20 26.61 15.01
N PRO A 167 -4.50 26.62 14.60
CA PRO A 167 -5.14 27.82 14.06
C PRO A 167 -4.97 29.00 15.00
N ASP A 168 -4.81 30.21 14.45
CA ASP A 168 -4.63 31.47 15.16
C ASP A 168 -3.40 31.60 16.07
N TYR A 169 -2.46 30.66 15.98
CA TYR A 169 -1.22 30.66 16.79
C TYR A 169 -0.49 32.02 16.74
N ASP A 170 -0.36 32.60 15.54
CA ASP A 170 0.36 33.88 15.35
C ASP A 170 -0.45 35.09 15.77
N ARG A 171 -1.76 34.94 15.89
CA ARG A 171 -2.67 36.05 16.27
C ARG A 171 -2.83 36.20 17.77
N ASN A 172 -2.60 35.14 18.52
CA ASN A 172 -2.83 35.12 19.96
C ASN A 172 -1.55 34.74 20.73
N LEU A 173 -0.61 35.68 20.83
CA LEU A 173 0.68 35.49 21.45
C LEU A 173 0.62 35.26 22.97
N SER A 174 -0.51 35.49 23.62
CA SER A 174 -0.70 35.28 25.06
C SER A 174 -1.09 33.82 25.40
N VAL A 175 -1.59 33.06 24.41
CA VAL A 175 -1.98 31.66 24.63
C VAL A 175 -0.74 30.77 24.70
N ARG A 176 -0.71 29.86 25.68
CA ARG A 176 0.29 28.83 25.81
C ARG A 176 -0.33 27.50 25.39
N TYR A 177 0.34 26.80 24.48
CA TYR A 177 -0.08 25.50 23.96
C TYR A 177 0.80 24.40 24.56
N PRO A 178 0.25 23.22 24.86
CA PRO A 178 1.05 22.03 25.16
C PRO A 178 1.89 21.65 23.93
N VAL A 179 3.06 21.08 24.17
CA VAL A 179 3.97 20.65 23.10
C VAL A 179 4.05 19.14 23.09
N LEU A 180 3.81 18.54 21.91
CA LEU A 180 4.05 17.12 21.64
C LEU A 180 5.32 16.99 20.78
N TYR A 181 6.28 16.24 21.30
CA TYR A 181 7.50 15.89 20.55
C TYR A 181 7.34 14.51 19.94
N LEU A 182 7.49 14.42 18.61
CA LEU A 182 7.48 13.17 17.84
C LEU A 182 8.87 12.94 17.24
N GLN A 183 9.37 11.71 17.39
CA GLN A 183 10.66 11.25 16.85
C GLN A 183 10.44 10.15 15.83
#